data_b1e879af4cf53c22b97e9bf3204ae286
#
_entry.id   b1e879af4cf53c22b97e9bf3204ae286
#
_cell.length_a   1.000
_cell.length_b   1.000
_cell.length_c   1.000
_cell.angle_alpha   90.00
_cell.angle_beta   90.00
_cell.angle_gamma   90.00
#
_symmetry.space_group_name_H-M   'P 1'
#
loop_
_entity.id
_entity.type
_entity.pdbx_description
1 polymer ?
#
loop_
_entity_poly.entity_id
_entity_poly.type
_entity_poly.pdbx_seq_one_letter_code
_entity_poly.pdbx_strand_id
1 'polypeptide(L)'
;RCGGGVNHRFGLYDSVLLKENHLEGRTDIAELILSAKRLYPDTDVIVEVESIDELKIVLSTEANRALLDNFSIDELKMAYELKLKSHNQNILLEASGNITHKNIREIAGTGIDFVSVGALTKNIKAIDLTLLINPR
;
A
#
# COMPACT_ATOMS: atom_id res chain seq x y z
N ARG A 1 15.99 -5.32 -0.52
CA ARG A 1 16.77 -4.25 -1.15
C ARG A 1 17.62 -4.73 -2.32
N CYS A 2 18.24 -5.92 -2.22
CA CYS A 2 19.08 -6.45 -3.32
C CYS A 2 18.32 -6.64 -4.65
N GLY A 3 17.01 -6.90 -4.59
CA GLY A 3 16.14 -7.00 -5.77
C GLY A 3 15.44 -5.70 -6.17
N GLY A 4 15.82 -4.55 -5.58
CA GLY A 4 15.19 -3.26 -5.86
C GLY A 4 13.91 -2.97 -5.09
N GLY A 5 13.46 -3.89 -4.23
CA GLY A 5 12.29 -3.68 -3.37
C GLY A 5 12.57 -2.76 -2.18
N VAL A 6 11.51 -2.22 -1.60
CA VAL A 6 11.54 -1.42 -0.38
C VAL A 6 10.69 -2.08 0.71
N ASN A 7 11.04 -1.84 1.97
CA ASN A 7 10.20 -2.28 3.08
C ASN A 7 8.95 -1.40 3.17
N HIS A 8 7.81 -1.99 3.53
CA HIS A 8 6.59 -1.22 3.75
C HIS A 8 6.77 -0.25 4.93
N ARG A 9 6.98 -0.76 6.12
CA ARG A 9 7.39 -0.02 7.32
C ARG A 9 8.22 -0.92 8.23
N PHE A 10 9.13 -0.34 9.01
CA PHE A 10 9.95 -1.09 9.96
C PHE A 10 9.23 -1.38 11.27
N GLY A 11 8.30 -0.51 11.67
CA GLY A 11 7.54 -0.67 12.91
C GLY A 11 6.40 0.33 13.01
N LEU A 12 5.70 0.33 14.16
CA LEU A 12 4.55 1.20 14.40
C LEU A 12 4.92 2.69 14.52
N TYR A 13 6.19 2.99 14.71
CA TYR A 13 6.73 4.35 14.82
C TYR A 13 7.04 5.01 13.47
N ASP A 14 7.02 4.23 12.39
CA ASP A 14 7.50 4.61 11.06
C ASP A 14 6.40 5.31 10.25
N SER A 15 5.17 4.82 10.41
CA SER A 15 3.97 5.41 9.80
C SER A 15 2.72 5.01 10.56
N VAL A 16 1.71 5.86 10.54
CA VAL A 16 0.36 5.54 11.00
C VAL A 16 -0.34 4.75 9.90
N LEU A 17 -0.82 3.56 10.22
CA LEU A 17 -1.64 2.74 9.30
C LEU A 17 -3.02 2.56 9.90
N LEU A 18 -4.01 3.18 9.26
CA LEU A 18 -5.43 3.00 9.58
C LEU A 18 -5.97 1.82 8.77
N LYS A 19 -6.58 0.87 9.43
CA LYS A 19 -7.15 -0.35 8.89
C LYS A 19 -8.64 -0.44 9.19
N GLU A 20 -9.32 -1.41 8.56
CA GLU A 20 -10.73 -1.72 8.77
C GLU A 20 -11.11 -1.70 10.27
N ASN A 21 -10.33 -2.33 11.13
CA ASN A 21 -10.59 -2.40 12.58
C ASN A 21 -10.57 -1.04 13.30
N HIS A 22 -9.91 -0.04 12.72
CA HIS A 22 -9.91 1.34 13.23
C HIS A 22 -11.11 2.12 12.69
N LEU A 23 -11.68 1.67 11.57
CA LEU A 23 -12.81 2.27 10.87
C LEU A 23 -14.14 1.67 11.31
N GLU A 24 -14.14 0.46 11.85
CA GLU A 24 -15.32 -0.27 12.31
C GLU A 24 -16.09 0.51 13.40
N GLY A 25 -17.34 0.86 13.11
CA GLY A 25 -18.18 1.66 14.00
C GLY A 25 -17.87 3.16 14.05
N ARG A 26 -16.95 3.66 13.23
CA ARG A 26 -16.65 5.08 13.09
C ARG A 26 -17.05 5.56 11.70
N THR A 27 -17.90 6.56 11.65
CA THR A 27 -18.46 7.11 10.40
C THR A 27 -17.56 8.13 9.72
N ASP A 28 -16.42 8.48 10.32
CA ASP A 28 -15.58 9.58 9.82
C ASP A 28 -14.09 9.21 9.70
N ILE A 29 -13.76 8.60 8.54
CA ILE A 29 -12.38 8.32 8.14
C ILE A 29 -11.56 9.63 8.09
N ALA A 30 -12.16 10.72 7.63
CA ALA A 30 -11.48 11.99 7.48
C ALA A 30 -11.06 12.58 8.83
N GLU A 31 -11.90 12.45 9.86
CA GLU A 31 -11.56 12.89 11.22
C GLU A 31 -10.40 12.09 11.83
N LEU A 32 -10.37 10.78 11.58
CA LEU A 32 -9.24 9.93 12.03
C LEU A 32 -7.93 10.34 11.37
N ILE A 33 -7.93 10.59 10.06
CA ILE A 33 -6.76 11.06 9.33
C ILE A 33 -6.29 12.41 9.88
N LEU A 34 -7.22 13.35 10.07
CA LEU A 34 -6.91 14.66 10.62
C LEU A 34 -6.33 14.56 12.04
N SER A 35 -6.87 13.68 12.87
CA SER A 35 -6.36 13.44 14.23
C SER A 35 -4.96 12.84 14.20
N ALA A 36 -4.70 11.88 13.32
CA ALA A 36 -3.38 11.30 13.14
C ALA A 36 -2.35 12.35 12.71
N LYS A 37 -2.70 13.21 11.75
CA LYS A 37 -1.86 14.32 11.28
C LYS A 37 -1.56 15.35 12.36
N ARG A 38 -2.51 15.66 13.23
CA ARG A 38 -2.31 16.56 14.36
C ARG A 38 -1.38 15.99 15.42
N LEU A 39 -1.51 14.70 15.73
CA LEU A 39 -0.70 14.03 16.74
C LEU A 39 0.72 13.71 16.25
N TYR A 40 0.86 13.43 14.96
CA TYR A 40 2.11 13.00 14.34
C TYR A 40 2.34 13.73 13.01
N PRO A 41 2.64 15.05 13.03
CA PRO A 41 2.69 15.89 11.83
C PRO A 41 3.76 15.47 10.82
N ASP A 42 4.88 14.91 11.29
CA ASP A 42 6.02 14.48 10.46
C ASP A 42 5.92 13.00 10.04
N THR A 43 4.83 12.32 10.38
CA THR A 43 4.66 10.89 10.12
C THR A 43 3.66 10.67 8.99
N ASP A 44 3.99 9.77 8.08
CA ASP A 44 3.08 9.37 7.00
C ASP A 44 1.83 8.69 7.55
N VAL A 45 0.67 9.12 7.04
CA VAL A 45 -0.63 8.47 7.31
C VAL A 45 -1.02 7.65 6.09
N ILE A 46 -1.10 6.34 6.30
CA ILE A 46 -1.51 5.34 5.32
C ILE A 46 -2.91 4.86 5.70
N VAL A 47 -3.81 4.77 4.75
CA VAL A 47 -5.18 4.30 4.99
C VAL A 47 -5.45 3.09 4.11
N GLU A 48 -5.81 1.98 4.72
CA GLU A 48 -6.28 0.79 4.03
C GLU A 48 -7.76 0.96 3.69
N VAL A 49 -8.11 0.75 2.42
CA VAL A 49 -9.46 0.89 1.90
C VAL A 49 -9.84 -0.36 1.12
N GLU A 50 -11.09 -0.79 1.25
CA GLU A 50 -11.64 -1.99 0.63
C GLU A 50 -12.66 -1.67 -0.48
N SER A 51 -12.97 -0.37 -0.68
CA SER A 51 -13.94 0.07 -1.67
C SER A 51 -13.57 1.40 -2.33
N ILE A 52 -14.12 1.62 -3.52
CA ILE A 52 -14.00 2.90 -4.25
C ILE A 52 -14.62 4.06 -3.47
N ASP A 53 -15.66 3.81 -2.70
CA ASP A 53 -16.32 4.87 -1.92
C ASP A 53 -15.48 5.32 -0.74
N GLU A 54 -14.81 4.40 -0.03
CA GLU A 54 -13.81 4.73 0.99
C GLU A 54 -12.62 5.49 0.37
N LEU A 55 -12.14 5.03 -0.80
CA LEU A 55 -11.07 5.71 -1.51
C LEU A 55 -11.43 7.17 -1.83
N LYS A 56 -12.67 7.45 -2.28
CA LYS A 56 -13.11 8.83 -2.54
C LYS A 56 -13.02 9.72 -1.30
N ILE A 57 -13.36 9.17 -0.12
CA ILE A 57 -13.21 9.90 1.15
C ILE A 57 -11.74 10.18 1.41
N VAL A 58 -10.87 9.16 1.31
CA VAL A 58 -9.43 9.30 1.55
C VAL A 58 -8.79 10.31 0.58
N LEU A 59 -9.19 10.32 -0.69
CA LEU A 59 -8.72 11.27 -1.71
C LEU A 59 -9.12 12.73 -1.42
N SER A 60 -10.09 12.97 -0.54
CA SER A 60 -10.47 14.31 -0.08
C SER A 60 -9.69 14.78 1.15
N THR A 61 -8.78 13.97 1.66
CA THR A 61 -8.01 14.25 2.89
C THR A 61 -6.52 14.48 2.61
N GLU A 62 -5.74 14.75 3.67
CA GLU A 62 -4.29 14.89 3.61
C GLU A 62 -3.54 13.58 3.87
N ALA A 63 -4.17 12.42 3.65
CA ALA A 63 -3.48 11.13 3.73
C ALA A 63 -2.30 11.07 2.74
N ASN A 64 -1.20 10.45 3.15
CA ASN A 64 -0.02 10.30 2.30
C ASN A 64 -0.15 9.14 1.32
N ARG A 65 -0.87 8.07 1.74
CA ARG A 65 -1.02 6.86 0.94
C ARG A 65 -2.37 6.19 1.18
N ALA A 66 -2.98 5.71 0.10
CA ALA A 66 -4.11 4.79 0.15
C ALA A 66 -3.64 3.39 -0.25
N LEU A 67 -3.86 2.42 0.63
CA LEU A 67 -3.59 1.01 0.40
C LEU A 67 -4.90 0.35 -0.05
N LEU A 68 -4.93 -0.06 -1.32
CA LEU A 68 -6.10 -0.63 -2.00
C LEU A 68 -6.08 -2.14 -1.80
N ASP A 69 -6.85 -2.63 -0.81
CA ASP A 69 -6.81 -4.04 -0.45
C ASP A 69 -7.77 -4.87 -1.30
N ASN A 70 -7.22 -5.88 -1.98
CA ASN A 70 -7.93 -6.80 -2.86
C ASN A 70 -8.74 -6.17 -4.02
N PHE A 71 -8.36 -4.98 -4.48
CA PHE A 71 -8.98 -4.34 -5.64
C PHE A 71 -8.71 -5.14 -6.92
N SER A 72 -9.72 -5.27 -7.76
CA SER A 72 -9.60 -5.80 -9.12
C SER A 72 -8.80 -4.85 -10.03
N ILE A 73 -8.34 -5.34 -11.17
CA ILE A 73 -7.61 -4.53 -12.15
C ILE A 73 -8.42 -3.30 -12.60
N ASP A 74 -9.73 -3.46 -12.80
CA ASP A 74 -10.58 -2.35 -13.24
C ASP A 74 -10.81 -1.33 -12.13
N GLU A 75 -10.91 -1.78 -10.87
CA GLU A 75 -10.96 -0.88 -9.71
C GLU A 75 -9.64 -0.15 -9.49
N LEU A 76 -8.49 -0.80 -9.72
CA LEU A 76 -7.18 -0.13 -9.65
C LEU A 76 -7.03 0.97 -10.71
N LYS A 77 -7.48 0.72 -11.95
CA LYS A 77 -7.52 1.75 -13.00
C LYS A 77 -8.44 2.91 -12.62
N MET A 78 -9.64 2.59 -12.10
CA MET A 78 -10.59 3.59 -11.62
C MET A 78 -10.00 4.41 -10.46
N ALA A 79 -9.31 3.77 -9.53
CA ALA A 79 -8.63 4.43 -8.42
C ALA A 79 -7.58 5.44 -8.91
N TYR A 80 -6.78 5.05 -9.91
CA TYR A 80 -5.81 5.95 -10.53
C TYR A 80 -6.46 7.16 -11.19
N GLU A 81 -7.55 6.96 -11.94
CA GLU A 81 -8.29 8.04 -12.57
C GLU A 81 -8.94 9.00 -11.55
N LEU A 82 -9.47 8.46 -10.44
CA LEU A 82 -10.01 9.25 -9.35
C LEU A 82 -8.92 10.09 -8.68
N LYS A 83 -7.73 9.52 -8.45
CA LYS A 83 -6.57 10.27 -7.94
C LYS A 83 -6.25 11.47 -8.81
N LEU A 84 -6.15 11.30 -10.13
CA LEU A 84 -5.83 12.39 -11.08
C LEU A 84 -6.86 13.54 -11.04
N LYS A 85 -8.10 13.26 -10.67
CA LYS A 85 -9.20 14.24 -10.59
C LYS A 85 -9.42 14.77 -9.16
N SER A 86 -8.71 14.23 -8.18
CA SER A 86 -8.90 14.56 -6.77
C SER A 86 -8.17 15.85 -6.36
N HIS A 87 -8.51 16.36 -5.18
CA HIS A 87 -7.78 17.46 -4.54
C HIS A 87 -6.36 17.03 -4.13
N ASN A 88 -6.20 15.79 -3.66
CA ASN A 88 -4.93 15.24 -3.23
C ASN A 88 -4.30 14.39 -4.34
N GLN A 89 -3.80 15.02 -5.39
CA GLN A 89 -3.11 14.32 -6.48
C GLN A 89 -1.74 13.75 -6.07
N ASN A 90 -1.19 14.19 -4.96
CA ASN A 90 0.10 13.73 -4.43
C ASN A 90 -0.01 12.45 -3.60
N ILE A 91 -1.22 12.01 -3.27
CA ILE A 91 -1.42 10.75 -2.54
C ILE A 91 -0.82 9.59 -3.34
N LEU A 92 -0.16 8.68 -2.65
CA LEU A 92 0.39 7.47 -3.27
C LEU A 92 -0.64 6.35 -3.21
N LEU A 93 -0.82 5.63 -4.31
CA LEU A 93 -1.69 4.45 -4.38
C LEU A 93 -0.85 3.18 -4.28
N GLU A 94 -1.21 2.30 -3.36
CA GLU A 94 -0.53 1.03 -3.14
C GLU A 94 -1.53 -0.12 -3.28
N ALA A 95 -1.31 -1.05 -4.22
CA ALA A 95 -2.12 -2.24 -4.32
C ALA A 95 -1.65 -3.31 -3.34
N SER A 96 -2.59 -3.95 -2.66
CA SER A 96 -2.40 -5.03 -1.70
C SER A 96 -3.38 -6.18 -1.98
N GLY A 97 -3.10 -7.34 -1.37
CA GLY A 97 -3.94 -8.52 -1.49
C GLY A 97 -3.60 -9.40 -2.70
N ASN A 98 -3.33 -10.66 -2.44
CA ASN A 98 -3.15 -11.74 -3.45
C ASN A 98 -2.19 -11.44 -4.62
N ILE A 99 -1.21 -10.54 -4.44
CA ILE A 99 -0.24 -10.18 -5.47
C ILE A 99 0.84 -11.24 -5.58
N THR A 100 1.07 -11.71 -6.82
CA THR A 100 2.01 -12.78 -7.16
C THR A 100 2.81 -12.41 -8.41
N HIS A 101 3.83 -13.20 -8.75
CA HIS A 101 4.56 -13.05 -10.02
C HIS A 101 3.69 -13.14 -11.28
N LYS A 102 2.50 -13.74 -11.19
CA LYS A 102 1.61 -13.92 -12.35
C LYS A 102 0.84 -12.66 -12.69
N ASN A 103 0.43 -11.88 -11.69
CA ASN A 103 -0.45 -10.72 -11.86
C ASN A 103 0.25 -9.36 -11.61
N ILE A 104 1.45 -9.34 -10.99
CA ILE A 104 2.14 -8.10 -10.64
C ILE A 104 2.37 -7.16 -11.84
N ARG A 105 2.65 -7.71 -13.03
CA ARG A 105 2.87 -6.90 -14.23
C ARG A 105 1.60 -6.19 -14.68
N GLU A 106 0.46 -6.86 -14.62
CA GLU A 106 -0.83 -6.30 -14.97
C GLU A 106 -1.23 -5.22 -13.96
N ILE A 107 -1.06 -5.51 -12.67
CA ILE A 107 -1.29 -4.56 -11.58
C ILE A 107 -0.42 -3.31 -11.75
N ALA A 108 0.87 -3.46 -12.00
CA ALA A 108 1.77 -2.33 -12.23
C ALA A 108 1.38 -1.49 -13.47
N GLY A 109 0.71 -2.09 -14.45
CA GLY A 109 0.20 -1.40 -15.65
C GLY A 109 -1.03 -0.55 -15.41
N THR A 110 -1.64 -0.55 -14.22
CA THR A 110 -2.84 0.24 -13.89
C THR A 110 -2.55 1.69 -13.54
N GLY A 111 -1.26 2.05 -13.32
CA GLY A 111 -0.84 3.41 -12.96
C GLY A 111 -0.67 3.65 -11.46
N ILE A 112 -0.82 2.61 -10.63
CA ILE A 112 -0.55 2.71 -9.18
C ILE A 112 0.94 2.90 -8.90
N ASP A 113 1.26 3.47 -7.73
CA ASP A 113 2.63 3.85 -7.36
C ASP A 113 3.42 2.69 -6.72
N PHE A 114 2.73 1.82 -5.96
CA PHE A 114 3.35 0.72 -5.22
C PHE A 114 2.53 -0.57 -5.27
N VAL A 115 3.22 -1.69 -5.06
CA VAL A 115 2.60 -3.01 -4.84
C VAL A 115 3.19 -3.67 -3.60
N SER A 116 2.34 -4.19 -2.72
CA SER A 116 2.74 -4.96 -1.54
C SER A 116 2.61 -6.46 -1.79
N VAL A 117 3.73 -7.17 -1.77
CA VAL A 117 3.80 -8.59 -2.10
C VAL A 117 4.11 -9.43 -0.86
N GLY A 118 3.09 -9.88 -0.14
CA GLY A 118 3.23 -10.74 1.03
C GLY A 118 3.81 -12.14 0.70
N ALA A 119 3.68 -12.60 -0.53
CA ALA A 119 4.21 -13.88 -0.98
C ALA A 119 5.75 -13.98 -0.84
N LEU A 120 6.47 -12.86 -0.90
CA LEU A 120 7.93 -12.82 -0.71
C LEU A 120 8.36 -13.21 0.71
N THR A 121 7.51 -13.02 1.70
CA THR A 121 7.79 -13.33 3.10
C THR A 121 7.04 -14.57 3.61
N LYS A 122 5.87 -14.86 3.05
CA LYS A 122 5.04 -16.01 3.46
C LYS A 122 5.46 -17.31 2.77
N ASN A 123 5.93 -17.24 1.51
CA ASN A 123 6.23 -18.39 0.65
C ASN A 123 7.72 -18.44 0.30
N ILE A 124 8.58 -18.43 1.30
CA ILE A 124 10.03 -18.45 1.11
C ILE A 124 10.44 -19.79 0.49
N LYS A 125 11.12 -19.70 -0.66
CA LYS A 125 11.82 -20.84 -1.27
C LYS A 125 13.32 -20.65 -1.10
N ALA A 126 13.98 -21.62 -0.48
CA ALA A 126 15.43 -21.61 -0.33
C ALA A 126 16.10 -21.60 -1.73
N ILE A 127 17.13 -20.78 -1.87
CA ILE A 127 18.03 -20.84 -3.03
C ILE A 127 19.10 -21.90 -2.71
N ASP A 128 19.24 -22.88 -3.59
CA ASP A 128 20.27 -23.93 -3.45
C ASP A 128 21.63 -23.35 -3.90
N LEU A 129 22.48 -23.05 -2.92
CA LEU A 129 23.81 -22.50 -3.13
C LEU A 129 24.86 -23.49 -2.64
N THR A 130 25.84 -23.81 -3.50
CA THR A 130 26.97 -24.66 -3.17
C THR A 130 28.27 -23.84 -3.23
N LEU A 131 29.01 -23.83 -2.13
CA LEU A 131 30.38 -23.32 -2.09
C LEU A 131 31.38 -24.43 -2.41
N LEU A 132 32.08 -24.32 -3.52
CA LEU A 132 33.17 -25.21 -3.89
C LEU A 132 34.52 -24.55 -3.60
N ILE A 133 35.36 -25.22 -2.79
CA ILE A 133 36.74 -24.80 -2.53
C ILE A 133 37.66 -25.72 -3.33
N ASN A 134 38.34 -25.19 -4.32
CA ASN A 134 39.36 -25.93 -5.04
C ASN A 134 40.72 -25.68 -4.36
N PRO A 135 41.33 -26.66 -3.71
CA PRO A 135 42.69 -26.52 -3.18
C PRO A 135 43.66 -26.32 -4.37
N ARG A 136 44.54 -25.35 -4.23
CA ARG A 136 45.66 -25.13 -5.22
C ARG A 136 46.72 -26.16 -5.04
#